data_78359609d86c77d9a33ea6b5619f05ac
#
_entry.id   78359609d86c77d9a33ea6b5619f05ac
#
_cell.length_a   1.000
_cell.length_b   1.000
_cell.length_c   1.000
_cell.angle_alpha   90.00
_cell.angle_beta   90.00
_cell.angle_gamma   90.00
#
_symmetry.space_group_name_H-M   'P 1'
#
loop_
_entity.id
_entity.type
_entity.pdbx_description
1 polymer ?
#
loop_
_entity_poly.entity_id
_entity_poly.type
_entity_poly.pdbx_seq_one_letter_code
_entity_poly.pdbx_strand_id
1 'polypeptide(L)'
;SGKTTFLKCLAGIENINSGSVKLNKRILNDNKQFVKPQDRNIGFVFQDYPLFPHLNLKDNILFNIDKKYLKKFDYILNLSGLENLVKRFPHELSGGEQQRACLARALIREPDLLLLDEPFSNLDSEIKSSMREEIYRIIKQTKITTILVTHDVNDALNIADRILIF
;
A
#
# COMPACT_ATOMS: atom_id res chain seq x y z
N SER A 1 19.35 -2.18 -5.18
CA SER A 1 18.97 -3.38 -5.93
C SER A 1 17.87 -3.11 -6.99
N GLY A 2 17.32 -1.91 -7.12
CA GLY A 2 16.31 -1.58 -8.14
C GLY A 2 14.86 -1.98 -7.82
N LYS A 3 14.60 -2.69 -6.72
CA LYS A 3 13.25 -3.15 -6.35
C LYS A 3 12.26 -2.00 -6.13
N THR A 4 12.64 -1.00 -5.34
CA THR A 4 11.83 0.22 -5.12
C THR A 4 11.59 0.98 -6.42
N THR A 5 12.61 1.10 -7.27
CA THR A 5 12.50 1.73 -8.60
C THR A 5 11.48 0.97 -9.47
N PHE A 6 11.50 -0.36 -9.45
CA PHE A 6 10.50 -1.18 -10.13
C PHE A 6 9.07 -0.85 -9.66
N LEU A 7 8.82 -0.80 -8.34
CA LEU A 7 7.51 -0.40 -7.81
C LEU A 7 7.12 1.02 -8.23
N LYS A 8 8.05 1.97 -8.18
CA LYS A 8 7.81 3.36 -8.61
C LYS A 8 7.47 3.48 -10.10
N CYS A 9 8.10 2.67 -10.95
CA CYS A 9 7.74 2.59 -12.38
C CYS A 9 6.32 2.04 -12.59
N LEU A 10 5.93 0.99 -11.85
CA LEU A 10 4.57 0.46 -11.89
C LEU A 10 3.54 1.50 -11.44
N ALA A 11 3.84 2.22 -10.35
CA ALA A 11 2.99 3.29 -9.84
C ALA A 11 2.95 4.56 -10.73
N GLY A 12 3.91 4.71 -11.66
CA GLY A 12 4.05 5.89 -12.51
C GLY A 12 4.70 7.09 -11.84
N ILE A 13 5.38 6.85 -10.73
CA ILE A 13 6.21 7.86 -10.05
C ILE A 13 7.51 8.07 -10.83
N GLU A 14 8.02 7.00 -11.44
CA GLU A 14 9.17 7.03 -12.33
C GLU A 14 8.81 6.47 -13.72
N ASN A 15 9.52 6.97 -14.76
CA ASN A 15 9.36 6.47 -16.11
C ASN A 15 10.18 5.20 -16.36
N ILE A 16 9.69 4.35 -17.26
CA ILE A 16 10.47 3.25 -17.81
C ILE A 16 11.32 3.75 -18.98
N ASN A 17 12.54 3.21 -19.14
CA ASN A 17 13.41 3.54 -20.26
C ASN A 17 12.96 2.85 -21.57
N SER A 18 12.39 1.65 -21.45
CA SER A 18 11.92 0.86 -22.60
C SER A 18 10.91 -0.20 -22.12
N GLY A 19 10.18 -0.78 -23.06
CA GLY A 19 9.16 -1.79 -22.77
C GLY A 19 7.77 -1.20 -22.52
N SER A 20 6.93 -1.90 -21.75
CA SER A 20 5.59 -1.42 -21.41
C SER A 20 5.12 -1.91 -20.05
N VAL A 21 4.32 -1.10 -19.37
CA VAL A 21 3.56 -1.46 -18.15
C VAL A 21 2.09 -1.58 -18.51
N LYS A 22 1.49 -2.75 -18.19
CA LYS A 22 0.07 -3.04 -18.43
C LYS A 22 -0.59 -3.54 -17.15
N LEU A 23 -1.81 -3.08 -16.88
CA LEU A 23 -2.66 -3.54 -15.81
C LEU A 23 -4.08 -3.75 -16.35
N ASN A 24 -4.67 -4.93 -16.13
CA ASN A 24 -6.00 -5.28 -16.62
C ASN A 24 -6.22 -4.97 -18.13
N LYS A 25 -5.27 -5.33 -18.98
CA LYS A 25 -5.25 -5.05 -20.44
C LYS A 25 -5.08 -3.57 -20.82
N ARG A 26 -5.08 -2.64 -19.85
CA ARG A 26 -4.80 -1.21 -20.09
C ARG A 26 -3.29 -0.97 -20.07
N ILE A 27 -2.76 -0.32 -21.11
CA ILE A 27 -1.38 0.15 -21.10
C ILE A 27 -1.30 1.38 -20.19
N LEU A 28 -0.41 1.34 -19.19
CA LEU A 28 -0.17 2.44 -18.26
C LEU A 28 1.06 3.27 -18.64
N ASN A 29 2.05 2.63 -19.25
CA ASN A 29 3.27 3.29 -19.73
C ASN A 29 3.88 2.50 -20.88
N ASP A 30 4.23 3.17 -21.96
CA ASP A 30 5.01 2.67 -23.08
C ASP A 30 5.67 3.85 -23.81
N ASN A 31 6.23 3.61 -25.02
CA ASN A 31 6.86 4.65 -25.84
C ASN A 31 5.88 5.71 -26.36
N LYS A 32 4.56 5.50 -26.27
CA LYS A 32 3.52 6.37 -26.85
C LYS A 32 2.69 7.07 -25.79
N GLN A 33 2.56 6.49 -24.60
CA GLN A 33 1.69 7.03 -23.55
C GLN A 33 2.25 6.83 -22.15
N PHE A 34 1.88 7.76 -21.26
CA PHE A 34 2.18 7.72 -19.84
C PHE A 34 0.93 8.11 -19.06
N VAL A 35 0.35 7.14 -18.35
CA VAL A 35 -0.76 7.39 -17.41
C VAL A 35 -0.19 7.91 -16.11
N LYS A 36 -0.67 9.08 -15.65
CA LYS A 36 -0.22 9.68 -14.38
C LYS A 36 -0.55 8.79 -13.18
N PRO A 37 0.22 8.84 -12.08
CA PRO A 37 0.01 7.99 -10.89
C PRO A 37 -1.43 8.00 -10.37
N GLN A 38 -2.05 9.18 -10.23
CA GLN A 38 -3.41 9.32 -9.71
C GLN A 38 -4.49 8.65 -10.59
N ASP A 39 -4.19 8.38 -11.86
CA ASP A 39 -5.13 7.80 -12.84
C ASP A 39 -4.89 6.29 -13.06
N ARG A 40 -3.93 5.67 -12.34
CA ARG A 40 -3.58 4.25 -12.48
C ARG A 40 -4.45 3.30 -11.68
N ASN A 41 -5.18 3.77 -10.68
CA ASN A 41 -5.90 2.97 -9.69
C ASN A 41 -4.98 1.95 -8.98
N ILE A 42 -3.80 2.39 -8.59
CA ILE A 42 -2.79 1.60 -7.86
C ILE A 42 -2.66 2.16 -6.44
N GLY A 43 -2.80 1.30 -5.43
CA GLY A 43 -2.47 1.62 -4.06
C GLY A 43 -0.95 1.47 -3.83
N PHE A 44 -0.33 2.42 -3.16
CA PHE A 44 1.10 2.36 -2.82
C PHE A 44 1.31 2.62 -1.33
N VAL A 45 2.01 1.71 -0.66
CA VAL A 45 2.48 1.88 0.71
C VAL A 45 4.01 1.98 0.67
N PHE A 46 4.51 3.16 1.02
CA PHE A 46 5.94 3.45 1.08
C PHE A 46 6.56 2.95 2.38
N GLN A 47 7.85 2.71 2.38
CA GLN A 47 8.64 2.24 3.53
C GLN A 47 8.52 3.16 4.77
N ASP A 48 8.44 4.49 4.56
CA ASP A 48 8.45 5.48 5.65
C ASP A 48 7.04 5.82 6.17
N TYR A 49 5.99 5.13 5.71
CA TYR A 49 4.59 5.35 6.10
C TYR A 49 4.16 6.82 6.09
N PRO A 50 4.25 7.54 4.97
CA PRO A 50 4.04 8.98 4.92
C PRO A 50 2.59 9.36 5.17
N LEU A 51 2.25 9.61 6.43
CA LEU A 51 1.00 10.23 6.83
C LEU A 51 1.16 11.75 6.86
N PHE A 52 0.09 12.48 6.56
CA PHE A 52 0.06 13.93 6.68
C PHE A 52 0.03 14.30 8.17
N PRO A 53 1.09 14.95 8.72
CA PRO A 53 1.23 15.16 10.16
C PRO A 53 0.20 16.12 10.75
N HIS A 54 -0.38 16.99 9.91
CA HIS A 54 -1.39 17.98 10.28
C HIS A 54 -2.84 17.47 10.17
N LEU A 55 -3.03 16.23 9.70
CA LEU A 55 -4.33 15.57 9.58
C LEU A 55 -4.45 14.45 10.61
N ASN A 56 -5.63 14.27 11.21
CA ASN A 56 -5.92 13.10 12.02
C ASN A 56 -6.03 11.84 11.15
N LEU A 57 -6.18 10.67 11.77
CA LEU A 57 -6.24 9.39 11.05
C LEU A 57 -7.38 9.33 10.03
N LYS A 58 -8.60 9.78 10.42
CA LYS A 58 -9.75 9.83 9.51
C LYS A 58 -9.44 10.66 8.27
N ASP A 59 -8.93 11.87 8.46
CA ASP A 59 -8.66 12.80 7.38
C ASP A 59 -7.49 12.35 6.51
N ASN A 60 -6.51 11.61 7.09
CA ASN A 60 -5.46 10.93 6.34
C ASN A 60 -6.01 9.85 5.40
N ILE A 61 -6.89 8.98 5.89
CA ILE A 61 -7.48 7.89 5.09
C ILE A 61 -8.40 8.46 4.01
N LEU A 62 -9.19 9.48 4.35
CA LEU A 62 -10.15 10.10 3.44
C LEU A 62 -9.57 11.23 2.57
N PHE A 63 -8.25 11.44 2.62
CA PHE A 63 -7.62 12.51 1.86
C PHE A 63 -7.86 12.37 0.37
N ASN A 64 -8.47 13.42 -0.22
CA ASN A 64 -8.79 13.49 -1.66
C ASN A 64 -9.56 12.24 -2.18
N ILE A 65 -10.56 11.79 -1.41
CA ILE A 65 -11.40 10.62 -1.73
C ILE A 65 -12.71 11.07 -2.36
N ASP A 66 -13.12 10.41 -3.45
CA ASP A 66 -14.44 10.57 -4.03
C ASP A 66 -15.53 10.12 -3.04
N LYS A 67 -16.67 10.83 -3.03
CA LYS A 67 -17.83 10.51 -2.15
C LYS A 67 -18.30 9.05 -2.26
N LYS A 68 -18.16 8.44 -3.43
CA LYS A 68 -18.55 7.03 -3.65
C LYS A 68 -17.81 6.04 -2.73
N TYR A 69 -16.60 6.37 -2.27
CA TYR A 69 -15.80 5.51 -1.41
C TYR A 69 -16.08 5.71 0.09
N LEU A 70 -16.76 6.79 0.48
CA LEU A 70 -17.04 7.09 1.90
C LEU A 70 -17.80 5.96 2.59
N LYS A 71 -18.69 5.26 1.88
CA LYS A 71 -19.43 4.09 2.41
C LYS A 71 -18.54 2.91 2.79
N LYS A 72 -17.27 2.88 2.36
CA LYS A 72 -16.31 1.84 2.67
C LYS A 72 -15.47 2.17 3.91
N PHE A 73 -15.58 3.38 4.43
CA PHE A 73 -14.69 3.86 5.49
C PHE A 73 -14.74 2.97 6.74
N ASP A 74 -15.94 2.68 7.25
CA ASP A 74 -16.10 1.86 8.45
C ASP A 74 -15.61 0.43 8.23
N TYR A 75 -15.85 -0.13 7.04
CA TYR A 75 -15.32 -1.45 6.68
C TYR A 75 -13.79 -1.47 6.66
N ILE A 76 -13.15 -0.45 6.07
CA ILE A 76 -11.68 -0.36 6.00
C ILE A 76 -11.08 -0.12 7.40
N LEU A 77 -11.72 0.69 8.24
CA LEU A 77 -11.30 0.87 9.63
C LEU A 77 -11.32 -0.46 10.40
N ASN A 78 -12.43 -1.19 10.33
CA ASN A 78 -12.58 -2.49 10.98
C ASN A 78 -11.56 -3.51 10.47
N LEU A 79 -11.39 -3.58 9.14
CA LEU A 79 -10.41 -4.46 8.50
C LEU A 79 -8.99 -4.21 9.00
N SER A 80 -8.66 -2.93 9.29
CA SER A 80 -7.32 -2.48 9.69
C SER A 80 -7.17 -2.32 11.22
N GLY A 81 -8.22 -2.60 12.02
CA GLY A 81 -8.19 -2.45 13.48
C GLY A 81 -7.92 -1.03 13.96
N LEU A 82 -8.54 -0.03 13.31
CA LEU A 82 -8.27 1.40 13.52
C LEU A 82 -9.47 2.18 14.06
N GLU A 83 -10.59 1.53 14.40
CA GLU A 83 -11.87 2.15 14.73
C GLU A 83 -11.75 3.15 15.89
N ASN A 84 -10.96 2.83 16.91
CA ASN A 84 -10.79 3.64 18.11
C ASN A 84 -9.73 4.75 17.96
N LEU A 85 -9.07 4.83 16.78
CA LEU A 85 -7.94 5.72 16.55
C LEU A 85 -8.24 6.88 15.59
N VAL A 86 -9.47 6.98 15.09
CA VAL A 86 -9.86 7.90 13.99
C VAL A 86 -9.57 9.38 14.25
N LYS A 87 -9.52 9.79 15.52
CA LYS A 87 -9.25 11.18 15.92
C LYS A 87 -7.78 11.46 16.22
N ARG A 88 -6.94 10.42 16.31
CA ARG A 88 -5.51 10.56 16.61
C ARG A 88 -4.73 11.13 15.44
N PHE A 89 -3.70 11.88 15.74
CA PHE A 89 -2.74 12.38 14.77
C PHE A 89 -1.58 11.37 14.59
N PRO A 90 -0.82 11.44 13.49
CA PRO A 90 0.27 10.48 13.22
C PRO A 90 1.27 10.33 14.36
N HIS A 91 1.62 11.41 15.06
CA HIS A 91 2.55 11.39 16.19
C HIS A 91 2.01 10.70 17.45
N GLU A 92 0.71 10.43 17.51
CA GLU A 92 0.03 9.72 18.60
C GLU A 92 -0.16 8.22 18.29
N LEU A 93 0.29 7.78 17.10
CA LEU A 93 0.17 6.41 16.62
C LEU A 93 1.51 5.68 16.74
N SER A 94 1.47 4.42 17.16
CA SER A 94 2.62 3.51 17.07
C SER A 94 3.02 3.26 15.60
N GLY A 95 4.24 2.78 15.36
CA GLY A 95 4.71 2.45 14.01
C GLY A 95 3.79 1.46 13.27
N GLY A 96 3.29 0.44 13.96
CA GLY A 96 2.33 -0.50 13.39
C GLY A 96 0.98 0.13 13.07
N GLU A 97 0.48 1.05 13.91
CA GLU A 97 -0.76 1.79 13.64
C GLU A 97 -0.60 2.76 12.46
N GLN A 98 0.56 3.41 12.33
CA GLN A 98 0.88 4.25 11.18
C GLN A 98 0.93 3.43 9.88
N GLN A 99 1.53 2.25 9.92
CA GLN A 99 1.56 1.33 8.79
C GLN A 99 0.15 0.90 8.36
N ARG A 100 -0.69 0.48 9.32
CA ARG A 100 -2.09 0.13 9.05
C ARG A 100 -2.88 1.31 8.49
N ALA A 101 -2.62 2.51 8.97
CA ALA A 101 -3.23 3.74 8.45
C ALA A 101 -2.86 3.99 6.98
N CYS A 102 -1.58 3.83 6.62
CA CYS A 102 -1.13 3.93 5.23
C CYS A 102 -1.76 2.85 4.35
N LEU A 103 -1.88 1.62 4.86
CA LEU A 103 -2.54 0.54 4.16
C LEU A 103 -4.04 0.84 3.96
N ALA A 104 -4.74 1.28 5.00
CA ALA A 104 -6.15 1.69 4.93
C ALA A 104 -6.36 2.80 3.88
N ARG A 105 -5.49 3.82 3.86
CA ARG A 105 -5.51 4.90 2.86
C ARG A 105 -5.29 4.37 1.43
N ALA A 106 -4.44 3.38 1.25
CA ALA A 106 -4.23 2.76 -0.06
C ALA A 106 -5.44 1.93 -0.51
N LEU A 107 -6.11 1.24 0.42
CA LEU A 107 -7.21 0.31 0.15
C LEU A 107 -8.57 0.99 -0.05
N ILE A 108 -8.82 2.16 0.55
CA ILE A 108 -10.13 2.81 0.52
C ILE A 108 -10.64 3.09 -0.90
N ARG A 109 -9.73 3.25 -1.85
CA ARG A 109 -10.04 3.49 -3.28
C ARG A 109 -10.32 2.21 -4.07
N GLU A 110 -10.29 1.04 -3.45
CA GLU A 110 -10.42 -0.26 -4.11
C GLU A 110 -9.45 -0.38 -5.31
N PRO A 111 -8.13 -0.32 -5.08
CA PRO A 111 -7.16 -0.35 -6.17
C PRO A 111 -7.16 -1.71 -6.88
N ASP A 112 -6.84 -1.70 -8.18
CA ASP A 112 -6.63 -2.93 -8.97
C ASP A 112 -5.32 -3.65 -8.60
N LEU A 113 -4.36 -2.91 -8.06
CA LEU A 113 -3.04 -3.41 -7.64
C LEU A 113 -2.59 -2.67 -6.39
N LEU A 114 -2.09 -3.42 -5.41
CA LEU A 114 -1.45 -2.88 -4.20
C LEU A 114 0.06 -3.11 -4.27
N LEU A 115 0.82 -2.05 -4.07
CA LEU A 115 2.29 -2.08 -4.02
C LEU A 115 2.75 -1.80 -2.58
N LEU A 116 3.56 -2.69 -2.03
CA LEU A 116 4.13 -2.59 -0.69
C LEU A 116 5.65 -2.56 -0.79
N ASP A 117 6.27 -1.45 -0.41
CA ASP A 117 7.72 -1.26 -0.45
C ASP A 117 8.31 -1.40 0.96
N GLU A 118 8.98 -2.52 1.23
CA GLU A 118 9.62 -2.84 2.52
C GLU A 118 8.70 -2.62 3.73
N PRO A 119 7.45 -3.16 3.73
CA PRO A 119 6.44 -2.75 4.70
C PRO A 119 6.77 -3.14 6.15
N PHE A 120 7.78 -3.98 6.39
CA PHE A 120 8.13 -4.44 7.73
C PHE A 120 9.52 -3.97 8.20
N SER A 121 10.23 -3.16 7.41
CA SER A 121 11.64 -2.81 7.67
C SER A 121 11.84 -1.97 8.94
N ASN A 122 10.84 -1.14 9.30
CA ASN A 122 10.91 -0.19 10.41
C ASN A 122 10.25 -0.71 11.70
N LEU A 123 9.96 -2.03 11.77
CA LEU A 123 9.29 -2.64 12.92
C LEU A 123 10.25 -3.52 13.73
N ASP A 124 10.06 -3.51 15.04
CA ASP A 124 10.73 -4.43 15.95
C ASP A 124 10.34 -5.89 15.64
N SER A 125 11.25 -6.83 15.92
CA SER A 125 11.08 -8.26 15.58
C SER A 125 9.80 -8.88 16.16
N GLU A 126 9.39 -8.49 17.35
CA GLU A 126 8.17 -8.98 18.01
C GLU A 126 6.91 -8.49 17.31
N ILE A 127 6.88 -7.21 16.93
CA ILE A 127 5.75 -6.58 16.24
C ILE A 127 5.68 -7.05 14.78
N LYS A 128 6.85 -7.32 14.17
CA LYS A 128 6.96 -7.73 12.77
C LYS A 128 6.15 -9.00 12.46
N SER A 129 6.17 -10.00 13.35
CA SER A 129 5.43 -11.25 13.14
C SER A 129 3.92 -11.02 13.12
N SER A 130 3.38 -10.33 14.12
CA SER A 130 1.94 -10.03 14.19
C SER A 130 1.48 -9.16 13.02
N MET A 131 2.29 -8.19 12.63
CA MET A 131 1.98 -7.30 11.52
C MET A 131 1.98 -8.04 10.17
N ARG A 132 2.88 -9.01 10.00
CA ARG A 132 2.93 -9.87 8.81
C ARG A 132 1.65 -10.68 8.65
N GLU A 133 1.17 -11.30 9.72
CA GLU A 133 -0.10 -12.03 9.73
C GLU A 133 -1.29 -11.12 9.43
N GLU A 134 -1.29 -9.92 9.99
CA GLU A 134 -2.36 -8.95 9.79
C GLU A 134 -2.42 -8.46 8.33
N ILE A 135 -1.29 -8.09 7.75
CA ILE A 135 -1.21 -7.69 6.33
C ILE A 135 -1.63 -8.87 5.42
N TYR A 136 -1.15 -10.09 5.71
CA TYR A 136 -1.58 -11.27 4.98
C TYR A 136 -3.10 -11.46 5.02
N ARG A 137 -3.70 -11.34 6.21
CA ARG A 137 -5.16 -11.42 6.38
C ARG A 137 -5.89 -10.38 5.55
N ILE A 138 -5.43 -9.13 5.57
CA ILE A 138 -6.01 -8.02 4.81
C ILE A 138 -5.95 -8.32 3.30
N ILE A 139 -4.79 -8.73 2.79
CA ILE A 139 -4.59 -9.09 1.38
C ILE A 139 -5.54 -10.21 0.96
N LYS A 140 -5.65 -11.28 1.76
CA LYS A 140 -6.53 -12.42 1.44
C LYS A 140 -8.01 -12.06 1.50
N GLN A 141 -8.43 -11.22 2.45
CA GLN A 141 -9.83 -10.76 2.57
C GLN A 141 -10.24 -9.82 1.44
N THR A 142 -9.35 -8.92 1.04
CA THR A 142 -9.61 -7.96 -0.05
C THR A 142 -9.47 -8.59 -1.43
N LYS A 143 -8.75 -9.71 -1.56
CA LYS A 143 -8.42 -10.38 -2.83
C LYS A 143 -7.72 -9.46 -3.85
N ILE A 144 -7.08 -8.40 -3.38
CA ILE A 144 -6.35 -7.46 -4.25
C ILE A 144 -5.03 -8.10 -4.67
N THR A 145 -4.73 -8.03 -5.96
CA THR A 145 -3.40 -8.41 -6.46
C THR A 145 -2.36 -7.50 -5.79
N THR A 146 -1.37 -8.10 -5.14
CA THR A 146 -0.37 -7.36 -4.36
C THR A 146 1.04 -7.71 -4.84
N ILE A 147 1.88 -6.70 -4.97
CA ILE A 147 3.32 -6.86 -5.15
C ILE A 147 4.00 -6.33 -3.89
N LEU A 148 4.69 -7.21 -3.20
CA LEU A 148 5.48 -6.91 -2.01
C LEU A 148 6.97 -6.93 -2.37
N VAL A 149 7.68 -5.88 -2.02
CA VAL A 149 9.15 -5.83 -2.06
C VAL A 149 9.67 -5.94 -0.64
N THR A 150 10.58 -6.87 -0.42
CA THR A 150 11.29 -7.06 0.86
C THR A 150 12.71 -7.57 0.62
N HIS A 151 13.58 -7.35 1.59
CA HIS A 151 14.89 -8.01 1.68
C HIS A 151 14.91 -9.20 2.66
N ASP A 152 13.78 -9.40 3.38
CA ASP A 152 13.62 -10.50 4.34
C ASP A 152 12.93 -11.69 3.67
N VAL A 153 13.64 -12.81 3.62
CA VAL A 153 13.13 -14.07 3.02
C VAL A 153 11.88 -14.57 3.76
N ASN A 154 11.81 -14.37 5.08
CA ASN A 154 10.65 -14.79 5.87
C ASN A 154 9.39 -14.01 5.51
N ASP A 155 9.52 -12.71 5.21
CA ASP A 155 8.38 -11.91 4.75
C ASP A 155 7.84 -12.47 3.43
N ALA A 156 8.72 -12.78 2.49
CA ALA A 156 8.34 -13.33 1.20
C ALA A 156 7.67 -14.71 1.33
N LEU A 157 8.28 -15.63 2.11
CA LEU A 157 7.77 -17.00 2.29
C LEU A 157 6.41 -17.06 3.00
N ASN A 158 6.13 -16.13 3.93
CA ASN A 158 4.88 -16.14 4.70
C ASN A 158 3.72 -15.46 3.97
N ILE A 159 3.98 -14.55 3.02
CA ILE A 159 2.93 -13.73 2.41
C ILE A 159 2.69 -14.09 0.95
N ALA A 160 3.75 -14.39 0.19
CA ALA A 160 3.66 -14.45 -1.27
C ALA A 160 3.19 -15.82 -1.79
N ASP A 161 2.32 -15.79 -2.80
CA ASP A 161 1.98 -16.98 -3.59
C ASP A 161 3.07 -17.27 -4.65
N ARG A 162 3.87 -16.25 -5.03
CA ARG A 162 5.00 -16.36 -5.99
C ARG A 162 6.11 -15.41 -5.57
N ILE A 163 7.37 -15.87 -5.70
CA ILE A 163 8.56 -15.10 -5.34
C ILE A 163 9.42 -14.89 -6.59
N LEU A 164 9.86 -13.64 -6.78
CA LEU A 164 10.86 -13.25 -7.77
C LEU A 164 12.12 -12.77 -7.03
N ILE A 165 13.29 -13.24 -7.49
CA ILE A 165 14.58 -12.84 -6.92
C ILE A 165 15.26 -11.90 -7.91
N PHE A 166 15.69 -10.73 -7.42
CA PHE A 166 16.41 -9.69 -8.17
C PHE A 166 17.87 -9.63 -7.81
#